data_bdeb23554b431dc7c389ee51264d49a4
#
_entry.id   bdeb23554b431dc7c389ee51264d49a4
#
_cell.length_a   1.000
_cell.length_b   1.000
_cell.length_c   1.000
_cell.angle_alpha   90.00
_cell.angle_beta   90.00
_cell.angle_gamma   90.00
#
_symmetry.space_group_name_H-M   'P 1'
#
loop_
_entity.id
_entity.type
_entity.pdbx_description
1 polymer ?
#
loop_
_entity_poly.entity_id
_entity_poly.type
_entity_poly.pdbx_seq_one_letter_code
_entity_poly.pdbx_strand_id
1 'polypeptide(L)'
;MVKNFRQEQWVTYHDESWQERFVYKISNHGRVISFVKNPEGELINGGRTAGYLSFVVMLKNGKKKNLYIHRVVADCFLDKKEDDIFVIHKNYKKQENHVSNLAWTNKEEWTKHQFGNPNVKENKMKRKLRQVTSYSKLSYAQAVILKKKLLDPNRKTRIRILAKQFGVSEMQLYRIKSGENWGDIEV
;
A
#
# COMPACT_ATOMS: atom_id res chain seq x y z
N MET A 1 16.31 -7.35 31.85
CA MET A 1 14.98 -8.00 31.87
C MET A 1 13.97 -7.11 31.13
N VAL A 2 13.20 -7.65 30.17
CA VAL A 2 12.22 -6.86 29.41
C VAL A 2 11.00 -6.60 30.28
N LYS A 3 10.60 -5.32 30.45
CA LYS A 3 9.39 -4.95 31.21
C LYS A 3 8.14 -5.34 30.44
N ASN A 4 7.27 -6.14 31.04
CA ASN A 4 6.00 -6.57 30.43
C ASN A 4 4.94 -5.48 30.53
N PHE A 5 4.07 -5.42 29.51
CA PHE A 5 2.83 -4.63 29.57
C PHE A 5 1.75 -5.41 30.34
N ARG A 6 0.71 -4.71 30.73
CA ARG A 6 -0.45 -5.34 31.36
C ARG A 6 -1.06 -6.37 30.43
N GLN A 7 -1.27 -7.61 30.91
CA GLN A 7 -1.83 -8.74 30.14
C GLN A 7 -0.98 -9.17 28.91
N GLU A 8 0.30 -8.83 28.90
CA GLU A 8 1.20 -9.25 27.84
C GLU A 8 1.54 -10.74 28.00
N GLN A 9 1.31 -11.50 26.93
CA GLN A 9 1.63 -12.92 26.82
C GLN A 9 2.72 -13.13 25.78
N TRP A 10 3.61 -14.08 26.02
CA TRP A 10 4.73 -14.41 25.17
C TRP A 10 4.71 -15.87 24.74
N VAL A 11 4.87 -16.11 23.44
CA VAL A 11 4.98 -17.44 22.86
C VAL A 11 6.35 -17.61 22.22
N THR A 12 7.01 -18.75 22.41
CA THR A 12 8.26 -19.07 21.71
C THR A 12 7.92 -19.41 20.26
N TYR A 13 8.64 -18.80 19.33
CA TYR A 13 8.43 -18.94 17.90
C TYR A 13 9.74 -19.39 17.24
N HIS A 14 9.71 -20.58 16.66
CA HIS A 14 10.79 -21.20 15.91
C HIS A 14 10.18 -22.09 14.83
N ASP A 15 10.91 -22.31 13.75
CA ASP A 15 10.51 -23.17 12.65
C ASP A 15 11.68 -24.12 12.30
N GLU A 16 11.40 -25.39 12.08
CA GLU A 16 12.42 -26.42 11.83
C GLU A 16 13.27 -26.14 10.58
N SER A 17 12.79 -25.35 9.64
CA SER A 17 13.55 -24.93 8.45
C SER A 17 14.63 -23.87 8.74
N TRP A 18 14.62 -23.27 9.94
CA TRP A 18 15.59 -22.26 10.34
C TRP A 18 16.84 -22.87 10.95
N GLN A 19 17.93 -22.09 10.95
CA GLN A 19 19.09 -22.44 11.76
C GLN A 19 18.72 -22.38 13.26
N GLU A 20 19.15 -23.35 14.06
CA GLU A 20 18.77 -23.56 15.46
C GLU A 20 18.90 -22.31 16.35
N ARG A 21 19.91 -21.47 16.07
CA ARG A 21 20.15 -20.23 16.82
C ARG A 21 19.06 -19.16 16.65
N PHE A 22 18.18 -19.29 15.62
CA PHE A 22 17.12 -18.30 15.35
C PHE A 22 15.86 -18.62 16.15
N VAL A 23 15.91 -18.37 17.45
CA VAL A 23 14.79 -18.51 18.38
C VAL A 23 14.30 -17.13 18.79
N TYR A 24 12.98 -16.97 18.83
CA TYR A 24 12.32 -15.72 19.19
C TYR A 24 11.20 -15.95 20.19
N LYS A 25 10.85 -14.92 20.98
CA LYS A 25 9.57 -14.85 21.68
C LYS A 25 8.75 -13.72 21.09
N ILE A 26 7.49 -14.00 20.82
CA ILE A 26 6.53 -13.08 20.21
C ILE A 26 5.48 -12.77 21.25
N SER A 27 5.13 -11.48 21.41
CA SER A 27 4.06 -11.07 22.31
C SER A 27 2.76 -10.77 21.58
N ASN A 28 1.64 -10.93 22.27
CA ASN A 28 0.32 -10.51 21.79
C ASN A 28 0.21 -8.99 21.58
N HIS A 29 1.20 -8.20 22.03
CA HIS A 29 1.35 -6.77 21.73
C HIS A 29 2.18 -6.48 20.48
N GLY A 30 2.66 -7.50 19.76
CA GLY A 30 3.49 -7.35 18.57
C GLY A 30 4.94 -7.01 18.86
N ARG A 31 5.42 -7.27 20.08
CA ARG A 31 6.84 -7.14 20.46
C ARG A 31 7.58 -8.44 20.18
N VAL A 32 8.87 -8.36 19.89
CA VAL A 32 9.71 -9.51 19.54
C VAL A 32 10.97 -9.48 20.39
N ILE A 33 11.25 -10.58 21.09
CA ILE A 33 12.52 -10.84 21.78
C ILE A 33 13.32 -11.82 20.92
N SER A 34 14.57 -11.47 20.63
CA SER A 34 15.52 -12.31 19.90
C SER A 34 16.54 -12.94 20.85
N PHE A 35 16.80 -14.23 20.68
CA PHE A 35 17.83 -14.98 21.40
C PHE A 35 19.06 -15.27 20.52
N VAL A 36 19.14 -14.65 19.34
CA VAL A 36 20.21 -14.93 18.32
C VAL A 36 21.59 -14.47 18.78
N LYS A 37 21.66 -13.31 19.41
CA LYS A 37 22.93 -12.70 19.87
C LYS A 37 23.13 -12.81 21.37
N ASN A 38 22.04 -12.74 22.11
CA ASN A 38 22.05 -12.74 23.58
C ASN A 38 21.17 -13.90 24.09
N PRO A 39 21.74 -14.89 24.81
CA PRO A 39 20.97 -16.00 25.39
C PRO A 39 19.90 -15.55 26.38
N GLU A 40 20.07 -14.40 27.05
CA GLU A 40 19.07 -13.80 27.93
C GLU A 40 17.90 -13.16 27.17
N GLY A 41 18.05 -13.01 25.84
CA GLY A 41 17.08 -12.37 24.97
C GLY A 41 17.18 -10.84 24.98
N GLU A 42 17.02 -10.25 23.83
CA GLU A 42 16.94 -8.80 23.63
C GLU A 42 15.70 -8.39 22.84
N LEU A 43 15.07 -7.29 23.24
CA LEU A 43 13.93 -6.73 22.50
C LEU A 43 14.43 -6.14 21.18
N ILE A 44 13.84 -6.56 20.07
CA ILE A 44 14.18 -6.02 18.75
C ILE A 44 13.03 -5.19 18.19
N ASN A 45 13.36 -4.06 17.60
CA ASN A 45 12.37 -3.18 16.94
C ASN A 45 12.01 -3.66 15.53
N GLY A 46 12.81 -4.59 14.96
CA GLY A 46 12.66 -5.03 13.58
C GLY A 46 13.01 -3.97 12.53
N GLY A 47 12.96 -4.37 11.28
CA GLY A 47 13.05 -3.49 10.12
C GLY A 47 11.67 -3.10 9.59
N ARG A 48 11.65 -2.23 8.56
CA ARG A 48 10.42 -1.87 7.86
C ARG A 48 10.47 -2.35 6.41
N THR A 49 9.47 -3.14 6.02
CA THR A 49 9.32 -3.63 4.64
C THR A 49 7.90 -3.29 4.17
N ALA A 50 7.80 -2.48 3.12
CA ALA A 50 6.51 -1.98 2.59
C ALA A 50 5.59 -1.34 3.65
N GLY A 51 6.20 -0.70 4.67
CA GLY A 51 5.51 -0.05 5.79
C GLY A 51 5.12 -0.98 6.94
N TYR A 52 5.35 -2.28 6.82
CA TYR A 52 5.15 -3.27 7.90
C TYR A 52 6.43 -3.49 8.69
N LEU A 53 6.30 -3.75 9.99
CA LEU A 53 7.42 -4.21 10.81
C LEU A 53 7.76 -5.67 10.48
N SER A 54 9.05 -5.96 10.38
CA SER A 54 9.55 -7.29 10.01
C SER A 54 10.91 -7.58 10.64
N PHE A 55 11.27 -8.85 10.73
CA PHE A 55 12.61 -9.30 11.12
C PHE A 55 13.07 -10.42 10.19
N VAL A 56 14.37 -10.68 10.16
CA VAL A 56 15.00 -11.61 9.23
C VAL A 56 15.49 -12.83 9.99
N VAL A 57 15.17 -14.01 9.48
CA VAL A 57 15.71 -15.30 9.94
C VAL A 57 16.58 -15.92 8.85
N MET A 58 17.50 -16.81 9.26
CA MET A 58 18.34 -17.57 8.35
C MET A 58 17.83 -19.00 8.26
N LEU A 59 17.56 -19.47 7.07
CA LEU A 59 17.18 -20.85 6.81
C LEU A 59 18.40 -21.79 6.89
N LYS A 60 18.20 -23.08 7.13
CA LYS A 60 19.26 -24.10 7.11
C LYS A 60 20.07 -24.12 5.81
N ASN A 61 19.44 -23.78 4.69
CA ASN A 61 20.08 -23.66 3.36
C ASN A 61 20.87 -22.35 3.16
N GLY A 62 21.05 -21.52 4.19
CA GLY A 62 21.76 -20.26 4.14
C GLY A 62 20.97 -19.08 3.55
N LYS A 63 19.75 -19.29 3.08
CA LYS A 63 18.92 -18.19 2.54
C LYS A 63 18.27 -17.39 3.68
N LYS A 64 18.14 -16.08 3.47
CA LYS A 64 17.42 -15.18 4.37
C LYS A 64 15.93 -15.21 4.08
N LYS A 65 15.10 -15.29 5.13
CA LYS A 65 13.63 -15.17 5.04
C LYS A 65 13.20 -13.99 5.89
N ASN A 66 12.42 -13.08 5.29
CA ASN A 66 11.85 -11.94 6.00
C ASN A 66 10.47 -12.32 6.55
N LEU A 67 10.25 -12.12 7.83
CA LEU A 67 9.00 -12.42 8.54
C LEU A 67 8.33 -11.13 8.96
N TYR A 68 7.07 -10.97 8.62
CA TYR A 68 6.26 -9.83 9.04
C TYR A 68 5.69 -10.06 10.44
N ILE A 69 5.92 -9.12 11.37
CA ILE A 69 5.52 -9.27 12.78
C ILE A 69 4.02 -9.51 12.91
N HIS A 70 3.16 -8.78 12.18
CA HIS A 70 1.71 -8.97 12.22
C HIS A 70 1.28 -10.39 11.84
N ARG A 71 1.98 -11.03 10.87
CA ARG A 71 1.66 -12.42 10.48
C ARG A 71 2.08 -13.40 11.55
N VAL A 72 3.26 -13.21 12.12
CA VAL A 72 3.76 -14.06 13.21
C VAL A 72 2.88 -13.94 14.47
N VAL A 73 2.43 -12.72 14.80
CA VAL A 73 1.47 -12.53 15.90
C VAL A 73 0.14 -13.21 15.62
N ALA A 74 -0.37 -13.10 14.39
CA ALA A 74 -1.60 -13.78 14.01
C ALA A 74 -1.45 -15.31 14.06
N ASP A 75 -0.32 -15.86 13.59
CA ASP A 75 -0.01 -17.29 13.68
C ASP A 75 0.03 -17.80 15.12
N CYS A 76 0.54 -16.97 16.07
CA CYS A 76 0.69 -17.36 17.47
C CYS A 76 -0.58 -17.23 18.30
N PHE A 77 -1.46 -16.27 18.00
CA PHE A 77 -2.51 -15.82 18.92
C PHE A 77 -3.92 -15.77 18.34
N LEU A 78 -4.10 -16.02 17.04
CA LEU A 78 -5.41 -16.01 16.39
C LEU A 78 -5.72 -17.34 15.73
N ASP A 79 -6.95 -17.77 15.87
CA ASP A 79 -7.45 -18.94 15.16
C ASP A 79 -7.51 -18.66 13.66
N LYS A 80 -6.99 -19.57 12.87
CA LYS A 80 -6.92 -19.51 11.42
C LYS A 80 -7.87 -20.53 10.81
N LYS A 81 -8.76 -20.08 9.94
CA LYS A 81 -9.62 -20.95 9.13
C LYS A 81 -8.87 -21.45 7.90
N GLU A 82 -9.38 -22.49 7.26
CA GLU A 82 -8.76 -23.13 6.11
C GLU A 82 -8.57 -22.16 4.92
N ASP A 83 -9.55 -21.28 4.66
CA ASP A 83 -9.52 -20.29 3.57
C ASP A 83 -8.79 -18.99 3.92
N ASP A 84 -8.30 -18.86 5.14
CA ASP A 84 -7.62 -17.64 5.59
C ASP A 84 -6.16 -17.63 5.16
N ILE A 85 -5.82 -16.72 4.24
CA ILE A 85 -4.46 -16.58 3.68
C ILE A 85 -3.82 -15.23 3.93
N PHE A 86 -4.61 -14.24 4.35
CA PHE A 86 -4.15 -12.88 4.61
C PHE A 86 -4.38 -12.47 6.07
N VAL A 87 -3.50 -11.61 6.58
CA VAL A 87 -3.70 -10.92 7.86
C VAL A 87 -3.92 -9.45 7.58
N ILE A 88 -4.96 -8.87 8.15
CA ILE A 88 -5.27 -7.45 8.05
C ILE A 88 -5.05 -6.73 9.37
N HIS A 89 -4.77 -5.43 9.30
CA HIS A 89 -4.85 -4.50 10.43
C HIS A 89 -6.23 -3.82 10.38
N LYS A 90 -7.09 -4.09 11.35
CA LYS A 90 -8.47 -3.59 11.40
C LYS A 90 -8.55 -2.06 11.28
N ASN A 91 -7.58 -1.35 11.87
CA ASN A 91 -7.49 0.12 11.85
C ASN A 91 -6.62 0.69 10.72
N TYR A 92 -6.16 -0.13 9.77
CA TYR A 92 -5.27 0.22 8.65
C TYR A 92 -3.86 0.70 9.04
N LYS A 93 -3.48 0.70 10.33
CA LYS A 93 -2.15 1.11 10.78
C LYS A 93 -1.20 -0.08 10.81
N LYS A 94 -0.36 -0.19 9.80
CA LYS A 94 0.54 -1.32 9.54
C LYS A 94 1.59 -1.60 10.63
N GLN A 95 1.76 -0.70 11.58
CA GLN A 95 2.74 -0.82 12.67
C GLN A 95 2.11 -1.22 14.01
N GLU A 96 0.79 -1.16 14.14
CA GLU A 96 0.06 -1.54 15.34
C GLU A 96 -0.26 -3.03 15.32
N ASN A 97 0.71 -3.84 15.74
CA ASN A 97 0.66 -5.31 15.65
C ASN A 97 0.06 -5.99 16.89
N HIS A 98 -0.70 -5.26 17.70
CA HIS A 98 -1.43 -5.85 18.82
C HIS A 98 -2.49 -6.83 18.30
N VAL A 99 -2.63 -8.00 18.94
CA VAL A 99 -3.52 -9.07 18.51
C VAL A 99 -4.97 -8.63 18.30
N SER A 100 -5.49 -7.72 19.12
CA SER A 100 -6.85 -7.19 18.97
C SER A 100 -7.09 -6.41 17.68
N ASN A 101 -6.00 -5.82 17.11
CA ASN A 101 -6.03 -5.08 15.86
C ASN A 101 -5.83 -5.94 14.62
N LEU A 102 -5.50 -7.21 14.79
CA LEU A 102 -5.26 -8.15 13.71
C LEU A 102 -6.46 -9.08 13.47
N ALA A 103 -6.61 -9.55 12.26
CA ALA A 103 -7.53 -10.63 11.92
C ALA A 103 -7.02 -11.41 10.72
N TRP A 104 -7.20 -12.73 10.75
CA TRP A 104 -7.10 -13.58 9.59
C TRP A 104 -8.28 -13.33 8.65
N THR A 105 -8.05 -13.36 7.36
CA THR A 105 -9.09 -13.13 6.34
C THR A 105 -8.82 -13.92 5.08
N ASN A 106 -9.89 -14.23 4.36
CA ASN A 106 -9.83 -14.74 3.00
C ASN A 106 -9.59 -13.62 1.98
N LYS A 107 -9.46 -13.98 0.71
CA LYS A 107 -9.18 -13.03 -0.39
C LYS A 107 -10.29 -11.98 -0.57
N GLU A 108 -11.54 -12.37 -0.40
CA GLU A 108 -12.67 -11.44 -0.60
C GLU A 108 -12.73 -10.37 0.50
N GLU A 109 -12.63 -10.79 1.76
CA GLU A 109 -12.61 -9.88 2.91
C GLU A 109 -11.39 -8.96 2.87
N TRP A 110 -10.22 -9.50 2.52
CA TRP A 110 -9.01 -8.70 2.32
C TRP A 110 -9.23 -7.63 1.24
N THR A 111 -9.85 -7.99 0.11
CA THR A 111 -10.14 -7.05 -0.98
C THR A 111 -11.10 -5.96 -0.51
N LYS A 112 -12.21 -6.32 0.16
CA LYS A 112 -13.15 -5.36 0.75
C LYS A 112 -12.47 -4.41 1.72
N HIS A 113 -11.61 -4.96 2.60
CA HIS A 113 -10.84 -4.16 3.55
C HIS A 113 -9.88 -3.18 2.84
N GLN A 114 -9.17 -3.60 1.77
CA GLN A 114 -8.29 -2.70 1.01
C GLN A 114 -9.08 -1.55 0.35
N PHE A 115 -10.23 -1.82 -0.24
CA PHE A 115 -11.09 -0.78 -0.83
C PHE A 115 -11.70 0.16 0.22
N GLY A 116 -11.92 -0.34 1.44
CA GLY A 116 -12.40 0.44 2.58
C GLY A 116 -11.39 1.44 3.13
N ASN A 117 -10.09 1.26 2.84
CA ASN A 117 -9.01 2.05 3.44
C ASN A 117 -9.10 3.55 3.05
N PRO A 118 -9.27 4.47 4.03
CA PRO A 118 -9.37 5.90 3.77
C PRO A 118 -8.15 6.46 3.02
N ASN A 119 -6.95 6.01 3.38
CA ASN A 119 -5.71 6.45 2.73
C ASN A 119 -5.64 6.05 1.24
N VAL A 120 -6.20 4.88 0.88
CA VAL A 120 -6.26 4.45 -0.52
C VAL A 120 -7.23 5.31 -1.30
N LYS A 121 -8.39 5.64 -0.71
CA LYS A 121 -9.39 6.53 -1.31
C LYS A 121 -8.82 7.92 -1.55
N GLU A 122 -8.17 8.51 -0.54
CA GLU A 122 -7.53 9.82 -0.64
C GLU A 122 -6.40 9.85 -1.68
N ASN A 123 -5.52 8.84 -1.68
CA ASN A 123 -4.43 8.73 -2.64
C ASN A 123 -4.95 8.52 -4.08
N LYS A 124 -6.05 7.79 -4.27
CA LYS A 124 -6.70 7.63 -5.57
C LYS A 124 -7.24 8.98 -6.06
N MET A 125 -7.85 9.76 -5.18
CA MET A 125 -8.33 11.10 -5.47
C MET A 125 -7.16 12.05 -5.83
N LYS A 126 -6.08 12.06 -5.03
CA LYS A 126 -4.87 12.84 -5.31
C LYS A 126 -4.20 12.44 -6.63
N ARG A 127 -4.19 11.14 -6.97
CA ARG A 127 -3.68 10.66 -8.27
C ARG A 127 -4.55 11.13 -9.43
N LYS A 128 -5.88 11.07 -9.29
CA LYS A 128 -6.82 11.56 -10.31
C LYS A 128 -6.58 13.06 -10.57
N LEU A 129 -6.43 13.85 -9.52
CA LEU A 129 -6.08 15.27 -9.62
C LEU A 129 -4.70 15.52 -10.27
N ARG A 130 -3.68 14.71 -9.95
CA ARG A 130 -2.35 14.79 -10.55
C ARG A 130 -2.31 14.32 -12.00
N GLN A 131 -3.10 13.31 -12.38
CA GLN A 131 -3.17 12.83 -13.77
C GLN A 131 -3.64 13.89 -14.74
N VAL A 132 -4.50 14.82 -14.28
CA VAL A 132 -4.95 15.97 -15.09
C VAL A 132 -3.81 16.96 -15.37
N THR A 133 -2.75 16.98 -14.54
CA THR A 133 -1.68 17.99 -14.64
C THR A 133 -0.31 17.45 -15.06
N SER A 134 0.00 16.16 -14.83
CA SER A 134 1.38 15.65 -14.89
C SER A 134 1.76 14.93 -16.20
N TYR A 135 0.81 14.34 -16.91
CA TYR A 135 1.07 13.62 -18.19
C TYR A 135 0.45 14.29 -19.42
N SER A 136 -0.27 15.38 -19.23
CA SER A 136 -0.85 16.14 -20.32
C SER A 136 0.21 17.07 -20.92
N LYS A 137 0.37 16.98 -22.24
CA LYS A 137 1.17 17.97 -23.00
C LYS A 137 0.58 19.39 -22.92
N LEU A 138 -0.67 19.49 -22.48
CA LEU A 138 -1.39 20.75 -22.31
C LEU A 138 -1.52 21.09 -20.83
N SER A 139 -1.20 22.32 -20.46
CA SER A 139 -1.59 22.87 -19.16
C SER A 139 -3.11 23.09 -19.13
N TYR A 140 -3.68 23.23 -17.92
CA TYR A 140 -5.11 23.54 -17.77
C TYR A 140 -5.53 24.80 -18.55
N ALA A 141 -4.76 25.89 -18.45
CA ALA A 141 -5.02 27.13 -19.18
C ALA A 141 -5.01 26.93 -20.70
N GLN A 142 -4.04 26.16 -21.22
CA GLN A 142 -3.98 25.82 -22.65
C GLN A 142 -5.19 24.97 -23.07
N ALA A 143 -5.63 24.02 -22.23
CA ALA A 143 -6.81 23.20 -22.50
C ALA A 143 -8.11 24.02 -22.54
N VAL A 144 -8.27 25.00 -21.64
CA VAL A 144 -9.39 25.95 -21.66
C VAL A 144 -9.42 26.76 -22.96
N ILE A 145 -8.27 27.37 -23.32
CA ILE A 145 -8.16 28.17 -24.56
C ILE A 145 -8.44 27.33 -25.79
N LEU A 146 -7.89 26.10 -25.81
CA LEU A 146 -8.06 25.16 -26.92
C LEU A 146 -9.51 24.71 -27.03
N LYS A 147 -10.18 24.38 -25.92
CA LYS A 147 -11.58 23.95 -25.90
C LYS A 147 -12.51 25.08 -26.39
N LYS A 148 -12.28 26.33 -25.96
CA LYS A 148 -13.00 27.50 -26.50
C LYS A 148 -12.87 27.59 -28.00
N LYS A 149 -11.62 27.50 -28.54
CA LYS A 149 -11.38 27.55 -30.00
C LYS A 149 -12.01 26.34 -30.73
N LEU A 150 -12.06 25.16 -30.16
CA LEU A 150 -12.64 23.96 -30.78
C LEU A 150 -14.17 24.00 -30.87
N LEU A 151 -14.82 24.62 -29.87
CA LEU A 151 -16.26 24.71 -29.76
C LEU A 151 -16.82 25.98 -30.46
N ASP A 152 -15.98 26.93 -30.87
CA ASP A 152 -16.39 28.12 -31.61
C ASP A 152 -17.01 27.74 -32.96
N PRO A 153 -18.30 28.02 -33.21
CA PRO A 153 -18.98 27.71 -34.48
C PRO A 153 -18.39 28.52 -35.67
N ASN A 154 -17.80 29.68 -35.38
CA ASN A 154 -17.22 30.58 -36.41
C ASN A 154 -15.73 30.30 -36.63
N ARG A 155 -15.20 29.21 -36.14
CA ARG A 155 -13.79 28.85 -36.23
C ARG A 155 -13.32 28.72 -37.69
N LYS A 156 -12.41 29.57 -38.10
CA LYS A 156 -11.76 29.55 -39.44
C LYS A 156 -10.50 28.68 -39.46
N THR A 157 -9.87 28.39 -38.30
CA THR A 157 -8.62 27.65 -38.19
C THR A 157 -8.87 26.15 -38.30
N ARG A 158 -8.19 25.45 -39.23
CA ARG A 158 -8.28 24.00 -39.38
C ARG A 158 -7.72 23.27 -38.16
N ILE A 159 -8.32 22.11 -37.80
CA ILE A 159 -7.91 21.29 -36.65
C ILE A 159 -6.41 20.94 -36.68
N ARG A 160 -5.88 20.60 -37.88
CA ARG A 160 -4.46 20.30 -38.10
C ARG A 160 -3.53 21.47 -37.67
N ILE A 161 -3.93 22.70 -37.91
CA ILE A 161 -3.16 23.89 -37.51
C ILE A 161 -3.19 24.07 -36.00
N LEU A 162 -4.35 23.91 -35.37
CA LEU A 162 -4.47 23.92 -33.91
C LEU A 162 -3.64 22.82 -33.26
N ALA A 163 -3.65 21.61 -33.82
CA ALA A 163 -2.84 20.49 -33.35
C ALA A 163 -1.35 20.84 -33.31
N LYS A 164 -0.83 21.43 -34.41
CA LYS A 164 0.56 21.92 -34.48
C LYS A 164 0.83 23.04 -33.47
N GLN A 165 -0.07 24.01 -33.35
CA GLN A 165 0.09 25.16 -32.44
C GLN A 165 0.19 24.75 -30.97
N PHE A 166 -0.59 23.73 -30.57
CA PHE A 166 -0.62 23.25 -29.18
C PHE A 166 0.25 22.02 -28.93
N GLY A 167 0.98 21.52 -29.95
CA GLY A 167 1.89 20.37 -29.81
C GLY A 167 1.19 19.04 -29.51
N VAL A 168 -0.05 18.88 -29.96
CA VAL A 168 -0.89 17.68 -29.73
C VAL A 168 -1.34 17.07 -31.05
N SER A 169 -1.80 15.81 -31.02
CA SER A 169 -2.35 15.16 -32.21
C SER A 169 -3.77 15.62 -32.54
N GLU A 170 -4.18 15.54 -33.80
CA GLU A 170 -5.55 15.84 -34.22
C GLU A 170 -6.57 14.95 -33.48
N MET A 171 -6.24 13.67 -33.28
CA MET A 171 -7.06 12.73 -32.51
C MET A 171 -7.31 13.22 -31.08
N GLN A 172 -6.28 13.78 -30.44
CA GLN A 172 -6.43 14.35 -29.09
C GLN A 172 -7.36 15.57 -29.10
N LEU A 173 -7.33 16.39 -30.15
CA LEU A 173 -8.28 17.51 -30.31
C LEU A 173 -9.73 17.03 -30.47
N TYR A 174 -9.96 15.96 -31.21
CA TYR A 174 -11.30 15.35 -31.31
C TYR A 174 -11.80 14.84 -29.96
N ARG A 175 -10.94 14.18 -29.17
CA ARG A 175 -11.29 13.72 -27.82
C ARG A 175 -11.57 14.87 -26.82
N ILE A 176 -10.87 16.00 -26.98
CA ILE A 176 -11.15 17.22 -26.19
C ILE A 176 -12.50 17.82 -26.63
N LYS A 177 -12.78 17.86 -27.92
CA LYS A 177 -14.03 18.37 -28.47
C LYS A 177 -15.23 17.53 -28.03
N SER A 178 -15.10 16.18 -28.00
CA SER A 178 -16.15 15.25 -27.57
C SER A 178 -16.33 15.21 -26.05
N GLY A 179 -15.41 15.80 -25.26
CA GLY A 179 -15.44 15.72 -23.80
C GLY A 179 -14.84 14.44 -23.22
N GLU A 180 -14.33 13.52 -24.04
CA GLU A 180 -13.63 12.32 -23.57
C GLU A 180 -12.39 12.68 -22.74
N ASN A 181 -11.64 13.68 -23.19
CA ASN A 181 -10.56 14.29 -22.45
C ASN A 181 -10.93 15.73 -22.06
N TRP A 182 -10.57 16.14 -20.85
CA TRP A 182 -10.88 17.49 -20.36
C TRP A 182 -12.39 17.81 -20.35
N GLY A 183 -13.24 16.78 -20.09
CA GLY A 183 -14.70 16.91 -20.03
C GLY A 183 -15.15 17.89 -18.94
N ASP A 184 -14.44 17.92 -17.82
CA ASP A 184 -14.71 18.74 -16.64
C ASP A 184 -14.48 20.27 -16.86
N ILE A 185 -13.93 20.68 -18.02
CA ILE A 185 -13.75 22.08 -18.37
C ILE A 185 -15.04 22.62 -19.01
N GLU A 186 -15.72 23.50 -18.32
CA GLU A 186 -16.82 24.30 -18.87
C GLU A 186 -16.27 25.55 -19.58
N VAL A 187 -16.71 25.82 -20.82
CA VAL A 187 -16.24 26.95 -21.65
C VAL A 187 -17.39 27.57 -22.45
#